data_429102c3e0cd4dd9bdbc0b78216dd75c
#
_entry.id   429102c3e0cd4dd9bdbc0b78216dd75c
#
_cell.length_a   1.000
_cell.length_b   1.000
_cell.length_c   1.000
_cell.angle_alpha   90.00
_cell.angle_beta   90.00
_cell.angle_gamma   90.00
#
_symmetry.space_group_name_H-M   'P 1'
#
loop_
_entity.id
_entity.type
_entity.pdbx_description
1 polymer ?
#
loop_
_entity_poly.entity_id
_entity_poly.type
_entity_poly.pdbx_seq_one_letter_code
_entity_poly.pdbx_strand_id
1 'polypeptide(L)'
;MCKETVTGCIDEYFEYKFGRLDYRSLKFEHIHLDIDNYQGNAVINYNEAKYPFTRIIEHKHFEFGKQPSTIITKEYPQEYTPSDEPYYPINDEKNLKCFNKYKLLAEKDSRVIFGGRLGQYAYFDMDDTIASAILLTKKKLSI
;
A
#
# COMPACT_ATOMS: atom_id res chain seq x y z
N MET A 1 9.14 -26.99 -9.29
CA MET A 1 9.36 -25.73 -10.04
C MET A 1 9.10 -24.56 -9.10
N CYS A 2 10.06 -23.67 -8.87
CA CYS A 2 9.86 -22.51 -8.02
C CYS A 2 8.78 -21.61 -8.64
N LYS A 3 7.87 -21.10 -7.80
CA LYS A 3 6.87 -20.12 -8.21
C LYS A 3 7.39 -18.72 -7.87
N GLU A 4 7.16 -17.79 -8.77
CA GLU A 4 7.40 -16.37 -8.51
C GLU A 4 6.28 -15.79 -7.65
N THR A 5 6.63 -14.96 -6.67
CA THR A 5 5.64 -14.22 -5.87
C THR A 5 5.63 -12.77 -6.31
N VAL A 6 4.48 -12.31 -6.78
CA VAL A 6 4.25 -10.94 -7.25
C VAL A 6 3.39 -10.19 -6.24
N THR A 7 3.90 -9.06 -5.74
CA THR A 7 3.18 -8.18 -4.80
C THR A 7 2.79 -6.85 -5.42
N GLY A 8 3.22 -6.60 -6.66
CA GLY A 8 2.83 -5.45 -7.47
C GLY A 8 1.41 -5.56 -8.04
N CYS A 9 1.02 -4.60 -8.86
CA CYS A 9 -0.31 -4.52 -9.44
C CYS A 9 -0.59 -5.71 -10.36
N ILE A 10 -1.68 -6.42 -10.11
CA ILE A 10 -2.04 -7.60 -10.90
C ILE A 10 -2.39 -7.24 -12.35
N ASP A 11 -3.02 -6.09 -12.59
CA ASP A 11 -3.36 -5.61 -13.93
C ASP A 11 -2.12 -5.24 -14.75
N GLU A 12 -1.10 -4.65 -14.12
CA GLU A 12 0.19 -4.35 -14.74
C GLU A 12 0.93 -5.64 -15.15
N TYR A 13 0.96 -6.65 -14.28
CA TYR A 13 1.56 -7.94 -14.59
C TYR A 13 0.97 -8.59 -15.86
N PHE A 14 -0.34 -8.42 -16.07
CA PHE A 14 -1.02 -8.91 -17.27
C PHE A 14 -1.17 -7.85 -18.37
N GLU A 15 -0.29 -6.83 -18.40
CA GLU A 15 -0.22 -5.80 -19.43
C GLU A 15 -1.59 -5.12 -19.68
N TYR A 16 -2.35 -4.93 -18.60
CA TYR A 16 -3.67 -4.28 -18.62
C TYR A 16 -4.71 -4.91 -19.56
N LYS A 17 -4.61 -6.22 -19.78
CA LYS A 17 -5.44 -6.99 -20.74
C LYS A 17 -6.95 -6.77 -20.60
N PHE A 18 -7.44 -6.52 -19.38
CA PHE A 18 -8.87 -6.27 -19.10
C PHE A 18 -9.16 -4.81 -18.72
N GLY A 19 -8.19 -3.93 -18.93
CA GLY A 19 -8.22 -2.53 -18.54
C GLY A 19 -7.50 -2.29 -17.20
N ARG A 20 -7.25 -1.01 -16.92
CA ARG A 20 -6.57 -0.61 -15.67
C ARG A 20 -7.53 -0.71 -14.50
N LEU A 21 -6.99 -1.12 -13.36
CA LEU A 21 -7.62 -1.00 -12.06
C LEU A 21 -7.36 0.40 -11.50
N ASP A 22 -8.31 0.93 -10.75
CA ASP A 22 -8.19 2.25 -10.15
C ASP A 22 -7.60 2.13 -8.73
N TYR A 23 -6.71 3.06 -8.41
CA TYR A 23 -6.03 3.13 -7.10
C TYR A 23 -6.16 4.53 -6.51
N ARG A 24 -5.77 4.68 -5.26
CA ARG A 24 -5.47 5.97 -4.64
C ARG A 24 -3.98 6.09 -4.47
N SER A 25 -3.46 7.29 -4.64
CA SER A 25 -2.07 7.62 -4.43
C SER A 25 -1.90 8.55 -3.22
N LEU A 26 -0.67 8.72 -2.78
CA LEU A 26 -0.28 9.62 -1.71
C LEU A 26 0.91 10.45 -2.17
N LYS A 27 0.92 11.72 -1.74
CA LYS A 27 2.09 12.57 -1.86
C LYS A 27 2.69 12.79 -0.48
N PHE A 28 4.01 12.66 -0.38
CA PHE A 28 4.76 12.87 0.85
C PHE A 28 5.61 14.13 0.78
N GLU A 29 5.57 14.92 1.85
CA GLU A 29 6.43 16.08 2.05
C GLU A 29 7.30 15.84 3.28
N HIS A 30 8.61 15.70 3.07
CA HIS A 30 9.58 15.50 4.14
C HIS A 30 10.16 16.84 4.56
N ILE A 31 10.12 17.16 5.86
CA ILE A 31 10.58 18.42 6.41
C ILE A 31 11.55 18.13 7.54
N HIS A 32 12.78 18.65 7.43
CA HIS A 32 13.75 18.67 8.54
C HIS A 32 13.51 19.92 9.41
N LEU A 33 13.48 19.72 10.72
CA LEU A 33 13.25 20.77 11.71
C LEU A 33 14.33 20.73 12.78
N ASP A 34 14.91 21.90 13.06
CA ASP A 34 15.91 22.08 14.13
C ASP A 34 15.23 22.27 15.50
N ILE A 35 14.33 21.35 15.83
CA ILE A 35 13.65 21.28 17.11
C ILE A 35 13.69 19.85 17.63
N ASP A 36 13.73 19.69 18.93
CA ASP A 36 13.83 18.37 19.56
C ASP A 36 12.58 17.51 19.38
N ASN A 37 11.40 18.13 19.39
CA ASN A 37 10.13 17.42 19.34
C ASN A 37 9.06 18.30 18.65
N TYR A 38 8.41 17.76 17.62
CA TYR A 38 7.37 18.47 16.89
C TYR A 38 5.97 18.19 17.43
N GLN A 39 5.61 16.93 17.59
CA GLN A 39 4.26 16.52 17.96
C GLN A 39 4.17 15.56 19.14
N GLY A 40 5.29 15.08 19.66
CA GLY A 40 5.33 14.19 20.83
C GLY A 40 4.90 12.75 20.58
N ASN A 41 4.58 12.41 19.33
CA ASN A 41 4.10 11.09 18.94
C ASN A 41 4.63 10.72 17.56
N ALA A 42 4.80 9.41 17.30
CA ALA A 42 5.26 8.95 16.00
C ALA A 42 4.28 9.28 14.87
N VAL A 43 2.97 9.16 15.13
CA VAL A 43 1.93 9.37 14.10
C VAL A 43 0.74 10.12 14.70
N ILE A 44 0.30 11.18 14.02
CA ILE A 44 -0.96 11.89 14.31
C ILE A 44 -1.78 12.01 13.04
N ASN A 45 -3.05 11.59 13.10
CA ASN A 45 -4.01 11.74 12.02
C ASN A 45 -4.81 13.03 12.16
N TYR A 46 -5.07 13.69 11.04
CA TYR A 46 -5.79 14.97 10.94
C TYR A 46 -7.08 14.77 10.14
N ASN A 47 -8.23 14.84 10.81
CA ASN A 47 -9.54 14.58 10.20
C ASN A 47 -10.33 15.85 9.86
N GLU A 48 -9.80 17.02 10.23
CA GLU A 48 -10.49 18.29 10.01
C GLU A 48 -10.19 18.83 8.61
N ALA A 49 -11.23 19.30 7.90
CA ALA A 49 -11.13 19.81 6.53
C ALA A 49 -10.18 21.02 6.36
N LYS A 50 -9.81 21.70 7.45
CA LYS A 50 -8.84 22.81 7.40
C LYS A 50 -7.41 22.37 7.10
N TYR A 51 -7.08 21.07 7.31
CA TYR A 51 -5.77 20.52 7.00
C TYR A 51 -5.78 19.86 5.63
N PRO A 52 -4.86 20.23 4.72
CA PRO A 52 -4.78 19.61 3.40
C PRO A 52 -4.10 18.24 3.42
N PHE A 53 -3.53 17.83 4.55
CA PHE A 53 -2.87 16.54 4.78
C PHE A 53 -3.69 15.71 5.78
N THR A 54 -3.59 14.40 5.66
CA THR A 54 -4.34 13.46 6.50
C THR A 54 -3.52 12.96 7.69
N ARG A 55 -2.19 13.08 7.62
CA ARG A 55 -1.29 12.51 8.64
C ARG A 55 0.02 13.29 8.70
N ILE A 56 0.58 13.36 9.93
CA ILE A 56 1.98 13.72 10.13
C ILE A 56 2.68 12.57 10.84
N ILE A 57 3.82 12.16 10.31
CA ILE A 57 4.71 11.15 10.87
C ILE A 57 5.96 11.88 11.39
N GLU A 58 6.30 11.73 12.66
CA GLU A 58 7.56 12.18 13.25
C GLU A 58 8.47 10.97 13.47
N HIS A 59 9.44 10.78 12.58
CA HIS A 59 10.17 9.53 12.43
C HIS A 59 10.99 9.13 13.66
N LYS A 60 11.59 10.10 14.38
CA LYS A 60 12.43 9.81 15.55
C LYS A 60 11.74 9.01 16.65
N HIS A 61 10.41 9.13 16.77
CA HIS A 61 9.67 8.44 17.83
C HIS A 61 9.51 6.93 17.59
N PHE A 62 9.69 6.42 16.38
CA PHE A 62 9.66 4.98 16.12
C PHE A 62 10.86 4.25 16.75
N GLU A 63 12.01 4.94 16.88
CA GLU A 63 13.25 4.38 17.43
C GLU A 63 13.67 5.06 18.75
N PHE A 64 12.77 5.82 19.37
CA PHE A 64 13.04 6.57 20.61
C PHE A 64 14.25 7.48 20.49
N GLY A 65 14.46 8.09 19.34
CA GLY A 65 15.59 8.98 19.01
C GLY A 65 15.66 10.20 19.94
N LYS A 66 16.88 10.58 20.35
CA LYS A 66 17.16 11.70 21.28
C LYS A 66 17.96 12.83 20.65
N GLN A 67 18.10 12.84 19.34
CA GLN A 67 18.78 13.90 18.61
C GLN A 67 18.04 15.25 18.75
N PRO A 68 18.75 16.41 18.72
CA PRO A 68 18.16 17.74 18.93
C PRO A 68 17.32 18.24 17.76
N SER A 69 17.32 17.53 16.63
CA SER A 69 16.51 17.82 15.46
C SER A 69 15.53 16.69 15.16
N THR A 70 14.51 16.95 14.33
CA THR A 70 13.55 15.94 13.93
C THR A 70 13.23 16.02 12.44
N ILE A 71 12.75 14.91 11.87
CA ILE A 71 12.20 14.85 10.52
C ILE A 71 10.73 14.49 10.64
N ILE A 72 9.89 15.28 10.01
CA ILE A 72 8.48 14.98 9.87
C ILE A 72 8.14 14.70 8.41
N THR A 73 7.13 13.85 8.20
CA THR A 73 6.53 13.62 6.88
C THR A 73 5.06 13.95 6.96
N LYS A 74 4.61 14.87 6.11
CA LYS A 74 3.18 15.12 5.87
C LYS A 74 2.70 14.26 4.72
N GLU A 75 1.56 13.60 4.91
CA GLU A 75 0.93 12.69 3.97
C GLU A 75 -0.31 13.36 3.38
N TYR A 76 -0.29 13.62 2.07
CA TYR A 76 -1.39 14.25 1.34
C TYR A 76 -2.12 13.21 0.50
N PRO A 77 -3.46 13.17 0.51
CA PRO A 77 -4.22 12.36 -0.42
C PRO A 77 -4.03 12.90 -1.84
N GLN A 78 -3.80 11.99 -2.78
CA GLN A 78 -3.60 12.32 -4.20
C GLN A 78 -4.43 11.38 -5.06
N GLU A 79 -5.06 11.94 -6.10
CA GLU A 79 -5.66 11.12 -7.14
C GLU A 79 -4.56 10.37 -7.90
N TYR A 80 -4.81 9.09 -8.14
CA TYR A 80 -3.84 8.23 -8.83
C TYR A 80 -3.83 8.53 -10.34
N THR A 81 -2.64 8.70 -10.89
CA THR A 81 -2.38 8.68 -12.33
C THR A 81 -1.41 7.53 -12.66
N PRO A 82 -1.33 7.06 -13.93
CA PRO A 82 -0.42 5.97 -14.30
C PRO A 82 1.08 6.23 -14.04
N SER A 83 1.47 7.45 -13.75
CA SER A 83 2.84 7.85 -13.37
C SER A 83 3.08 7.84 -11.86
N ASP A 84 2.02 7.70 -11.08
CA ASP A 84 2.08 7.71 -9.62
C ASP A 84 2.24 6.29 -9.06
N GLU A 85 2.71 6.20 -7.83
CA GLU A 85 2.76 4.95 -7.10
C GLU A 85 1.37 4.59 -6.54
N PRO A 86 0.85 3.38 -6.78
CA PRO A 86 -0.43 2.95 -6.24
C PRO A 86 -0.27 2.53 -4.76
N TYR A 87 -1.08 3.11 -3.87
CA TYR A 87 -1.05 2.76 -2.45
C TYR A 87 -2.27 1.95 -2.00
N TYR A 88 -3.46 2.32 -2.46
CA TYR A 88 -4.71 1.69 -2.02
C TYR A 88 -5.62 1.38 -3.20
N PRO A 89 -6.16 0.15 -3.29
CA PRO A 89 -7.15 -0.21 -4.30
C PRO A 89 -8.49 0.50 -4.05
N ILE A 90 -9.21 0.83 -5.13
CA ILE A 90 -10.57 1.37 -5.08
C ILE A 90 -11.56 0.21 -5.26
N ASN A 91 -12.19 -0.21 -4.18
CA ASN A 91 -13.08 -1.39 -4.13
C ASN A 91 -14.53 -1.03 -4.52
N ASP A 92 -14.72 -0.45 -5.71
CA ASP A 92 -16.04 -0.26 -6.28
C ASP A 92 -16.45 -1.47 -7.16
N GLU A 93 -17.71 -1.50 -7.59
CA GLU A 93 -18.27 -2.61 -8.36
C GLU A 93 -17.56 -2.79 -9.73
N LYS A 94 -17.18 -1.69 -10.38
CA LYS A 94 -16.46 -1.69 -11.66
C LYS A 94 -15.09 -2.36 -11.51
N ASN A 95 -14.33 -1.91 -10.52
CA ASN A 95 -12.98 -2.41 -10.26
C ASN A 95 -12.99 -3.87 -9.78
N LEU A 96 -13.92 -4.23 -8.93
CA LEU A 96 -14.07 -5.63 -8.47
C LEU A 96 -14.42 -6.57 -9.63
N LYS A 97 -15.28 -6.17 -10.56
CA LYS A 97 -15.57 -6.95 -11.79
C LYS A 97 -14.31 -7.10 -12.67
N CYS A 98 -13.51 -6.06 -12.80
CA CYS A 98 -12.26 -6.10 -13.55
C CYS A 98 -11.25 -7.00 -12.86
N PHE A 99 -11.03 -6.81 -11.55
CA PHE A 99 -10.12 -7.62 -10.75
C PHE A 99 -10.46 -9.12 -10.80
N ASN A 100 -11.74 -9.49 -10.73
CA ASN A 100 -12.15 -10.90 -10.83
C ASN A 100 -11.71 -11.55 -12.15
N LYS A 101 -11.66 -10.81 -13.26
CA LYS A 101 -11.13 -11.34 -14.53
C LYS A 101 -9.63 -11.61 -14.43
N TYR A 102 -8.86 -10.71 -13.80
CA TYR A 102 -7.44 -10.91 -13.55
C TYR A 102 -7.18 -12.08 -12.60
N LYS A 103 -7.98 -12.19 -11.55
CA LYS A 103 -7.90 -13.32 -10.59
C LYS A 103 -8.09 -14.67 -11.28
N LEU A 104 -9.10 -14.81 -12.14
CA LEU A 104 -9.33 -16.02 -12.92
C LEU A 104 -8.19 -16.31 -13.90
N LEU A 105 -7.54 -15.27 -14.44
CA LEU A 105 -6.38 -15.44 -15.30
C LEU A 105 -5.16 -15.91 -14.49
N ALA A 106 -4.93 -15.30 -13.32
CA ALA A 106 -3.86 -15.67 -12.40
C ALA A 106 -3.98 -17.11 -11.88
N GLU A 107 -5.20 -17.59 -11.63
CA GLU A 107 -5.44 -18.97 -11.20
C GLU A 107 -5.01 -20.01 -12.23
N LYS A 108 -4.98 -19.64 -13.51
CA LYS A 108 -4.53 -20.51 -14.61
C LYS A 108 -3.02 -20.51 -14.81
N ASP A 109 -2.32 -19.49 -14.30
CA ASP A 109 -0.85 -19.42 -14.37
C ASP A 109 -0.23 -20.10 -13.13
N SER A 110 0.24 -21.32 -13.33
CA SER A 110 0.85 -22.12 -12.26
C SER A 110 2.24 -21.60 -11.82
N ARG A 111 2.84 -20.65 -12.54
CA ARG A 111 4.19 -20.13 -12.29
C ARG A 111 4.21 -18.99 -11.29
N VAL A 112 3.10 -18.30 -11.10
CA VAL A 112 3.01 -17.08 -10.30
C VAL A 112 2.04 -17.24 -9.13
N ILE A 113 2.33 -16.53 -8.05
CA ILE A 113 1.47 -16.36 -6.88
C ILE A 113 1.32 -14.87 -6.63
N PHE A 114 0.09 -14.35 -6.68
CA PHE A 114 -0.17 -12.97 -6.31
C PHE A 114 -0.41 -12.85 -4.81
N GLY A 115 0.36 -11.97 -4.17
CA GLY A 115 0.29 -11.68 -2.75
C GLY A 115 0.31 -10.17 -2.49
N GLY A 116 0.12 -9.79 -1.22
CA GLY A 116 0.15 -8.39 -0.81
C GLY A 116 -1.06 -7.58 -1.27
N ARG A 117 -1.07 -6.31 -0.89
CA ARG A 117 -2.19 -5.39 -1.09
C ARG A 117 -2.54 -5.18 -2.57
N LEU A 118 -1.55 -4.94 -3.41
CA LEU A 118 -1.76 -4.65 -4.84
C LEU A 118 -2.01 -5.91 -5.67
N GLY A 119 -1.28 -7.00 -5.38
CA GLY A 119 -1.44 -8.26 -6.10
C GLY A 119 -2.77 -8.95 -5.82
N GLN A 120 -3.36 -8.73 -4.63
CA GLN A 120 -4.67 -9.25 -4.25
C GLN A 120 -5.79 -8.21 -4.40
N TYR A 121 -5.47 -6.99 -4.80
CA TYR A 121 -6.38 -5.86 -4.92
C TYR A 121 -7.26 -5.69 -3.67
N ALA A 122 -6.62 -5.69 -2.49
CA ALA A 122 -7.29 -5.65 -1.21
C ALA A 122 -6.69 -4.57 -0.30
N TYR A 123 -7.57 -3.94 0.48
CA TYR A 123 -7.11 -3.04 1.53
C TYR A 123 -6.70 -3.89 2.74
N PHE A 124 -5.41 -3.93 3.02
CA PHE A 124 -4.83 -4.64 4.16
C PHE A 124 -4.08 -3.67 5.06
N ASP A 125 -4.26 -3.78 6.35
CA ASP A 125 -3.34 -3.25 7.33
C ASP A 125 -2.09 -4.16 7.45
N MET A 126 -1.11 -3.80 8.28
CA MET A 126 0.14 -4.57 8.37
C MET A 126 -0.09 -6.01 8.86
N ASP A 127 -0.93 -6.19 9.86
CA ASP A 127 -1.31 -7.49 10.42
C ASP A 127 -2.07 -8.34 9.41
N ASP A 128 -3.03 -7.77 8.67
CA ASP A 128 -3.74 -8.44 7.58
C ASP A 128 -2.79 -8.89 6.47
N THR A 129 -1.82 -8.04 6.11
CA THR A 129 -0.81 -8.37 5.10
C THR A 129 0.02 -9.58 5.53
N ILE A 130 0.48 -9.61 6.79
CA ILE A 130 1.24 -10.73 7.36
C ILE A 130 0.37 -11.98 7.42
N ALA A 131 -0.85 -11.88 7.93
CA ALA A 131 -1.79 -12.99 8.02
C ALA A 131 -2.09 -13.58 6.64
N SER A 132 -2.35 -12.73 5.65
CA SER A 132 -2.58 -13.13 4.26
C SER A 132 -1.37 -13.86 3.67
N ALA A 133 -0.15 -13.37 3.90
CA ALA A 133 1.08 -14.02 3.43
C ALA A 133 1.27 -15.41 4.04
N ILE A 134 1.03 -15.56 5.35
CA ILE A 134 1.11 -16.85 6.06
C ILE A 134 0.08 -17.85 5.50
N LEU A 135 -1.18 -17.42 5.32
CA LEU A 135 -2.24 -18.26 4.78
C LEU A 135 -1.95 -18.70 3.33
N LEU A 136 -1.46 -17.76 2.52
CA LEU A 136 -1.09 -18.03 1.13
C LEU A 136 0.05 -19.05 1.06
N THR A 137 1.06 -18.92 1.90
CA THR A 137 2.20 -19.83 2.00
C THR A 137 1.75 -21.23 2.43
N LYS A 138 0.95 -21.34 3.48
CA LYS A 138 0.40 -22.63 3.94
C LYS A 138 -0.40 -23.35 2.84
N LYS A 139 -1.29 -22.61 2.16
CA LYS A 139 -2.11 -23.14 1.06
C LYS A 139 -1.28 -23.62 -0.13
N LYS A 140 -0.15 -22.94 -0.43
CA LYS A 140 0.66 -23.24 -1.64
C LYS A 140 1.76 -24.27 -1.39
N LEU A 141 2.26 -24.37 -0.17
CA LEU A 141 3.27 -25.36 0.22
C LEU A 141 2.69 -26.64 0.82
N SER A 142 1.36 -26.70 0.99
CA SER A 142 0.66 -27.86 1.59
C SER A 142 1.18 -28.23 3.00
N ILE A 143 1.52 -27.19 3.81
CA ILE A 143 2.00 -27.31 5.19
C ILE A 143 0.82 -27.11 6.15
#